data_4386a716a7bd77bc3406c5c28871d361
#
_entry.id   4386a716a7bd77bc3406c5c28871d361
#
_cell.length_a   1.000
_cell.length_b   1.000
_cell.length_c   1.000
_cell.angle_alpha   90.00
_cell.angle_beta   90.00
_cell.angle_gamma   90.00
#
_symmetry.space_group_name_H-M   'P 1'
#
loop_
_entity.id
_entity.type
_entity.pdbx_description
1 polymer ?
#
loop_
_entity_poly.entity_id
_entity_poly.type
_entity_poly.pdbx_seq_one_letter_code
_entity_poly.pdbx_strand_id
1 'polypeptide(L)'
;TGYFDGFPLKGKTTPDTSHALRCFAGSERIARAWTDNSPELIATMIAAGVVHDLATQGQPQSSGRAERLVRRTMEGTKTLLLQAGLPGSFWPYAMKAYCFAQNTEVIDGDSAWHKRHEQGHFDGPAIPFGCLVDFKPQNDDAKLITKGNPDTVPGVFLGYKLLPGGLW
;
A
#
# COMPACT_ATOMS: atom_id res chain seq x y z
N THR A 1 1.51 2.18 -15.89
CA THR A 1 0.97 3.20 -14.97
C THR A 1 2.03 3.70 -13.98
N GLY A 2 2.98 2.86 -13.55
CA GLY A 2 3.91 3.17 -12.46
C GLY A 2 3.31 3.01 -11.06
N TYR A 3 2.05 2.63 -10.95
CA TYR A 3 1.40 2.35 -9.67
C TYR A 3 2.04 1.14 -8.97
N PHE A 4 2.26 1.25 -7.67
CA PHE A 4 2.82 0.19 -6.85
C PHE A 4 2.21 0.19 -5.45
N ASP A 5 2.25 -0.95 -4.78
CA ASP A 5 1.77 -1.07 -3.41
C ASP A 5 2.60 -2.08 -2.62
N GLY A 6 2.60 -1.93 -1.31
CA GLY A 6 3.26 -2.82 -0.37
C GLY A 6 2.24 -3.55 0.49
N PHE A 7 2.39 -4.85 0.64
CA PHE A 7 1.50 -5.69 1.44
C PHE A 7 2.29 -6.35 2.58
N PRO A 8 2.19 -5.82 3.82
CA PRO A 8 2.76 -6.48 4.98
C PRO A 8 2.09 -7.82 5.21
N LEU A 9 2.85 -8.90 5.10
CA LEU A 9 2.36 -10.26 5.31
C LEU A 9 2.92 -10.83 6.61
N LYS A 10 2.16 -11.70 7.27
CA LYS A 10 2.61 -12.40 8.48
C LYS A 10 3.66 -13.47 8.17
N GLY A 11 3.61 -14.03 6.98
CA GLY A 11 4.53 -15.08 6.54
C GLY A 11 4.63 -15.16 5.02
N LYS A 12 5.58 -15.96 4.54
CA LYS A 12 5.77 -16.27 3.13
C LYS A 12 4.97 -17.54 2.77
N THR A 13 3.65 -17.44 2.80
CA THR A 13 2.78 -18.56 2.45
C THR A 13 1.99 -18.26 1.16
N THR A 14 1.62 -19.30 0.42
CA THR A 14 0.77 -19.14 -0.77
C THR A 14 -0.57 -18.46 -0.47
N PRO A 15 -1.30 -18.78 0.63
CA PRO A 15 -2.52 -18.07 0.99
C PRO A 15 -2.30 -16.56 1.23
N ASP A 16 -1.24 -16.18 1.97
CA ASP A 16 -0.92 -14.78 2.25
C ASP A 16 -0.59 -14.03 0.96
N THR A 17 0.25 -14.62 0.10
CA THR A 17 0.63 -14.05 -1.19
C THR A 17 -0.59 -13.92 -2.13
N SER A 18 -1.46 -14.93 -2.16
CA SER A 18 -2.71 -14.89 -2.94
C SER A 18 -3.67 -13.80 -2.44
N HIS A 19 -3.72 -13.58 -1.13
CA HIS A 19 -4.49 -12.49 -0.55
C HIS A 19 -3.94 -11.13 -0.99
N ALA A 20 -2.63 -10.93 -0.89
CA ALA A 20 -1.96 -9.69 -1.34
C ALA A 20 -2.20 -9.42 -2.83
N LEU A 21 -2.10 -10.46 -3.68
CA LEU A 21 -2.36 -10.35 -5.11
C LEU A 21 -3.80 -9.89 -5.39
N ARG A 22 -4.79 -10.48 -4.70
CA ARG A 22 -6.20 -10.07 -4.83
C ARG A 22 -6.43 -8.64 -4.36
N CYS A 23 -5.82 -8.25 -3.25
CA CYS A 23 -5.91 -6.88 -2.74
C CYS A 23 -5.28 -5.88 -3.73
N PHE A 24 -4.18 -6.24 -4.38
CA PHE A 24 -3.56 -5.40 -5.42
C PHE A 24 -4.40 -5.33 -6.69
N ALA A 25 -4.88 -6.45 -7.19
CA ALA A 25 -5.63 -6.53 -8.44
C ALA A 25 -7.03 -5.90 -8.32
N GLY A 26 -7.72 -6.09 -7.19
CA GLY A 26 -9.12 -5.71 -7.06
C GLY A 26 -9.99 -6.46 -8.08
N SER A 27 -10.68 -5.70 -8.93
CA SER A 27 -11.47 -6.23 -10.05
C SER A 27 -10.67 -6.38 -11.36
N GLU A 28 -9.43 -5.88 -11.41
CA GLU A 28 -8.59 -5.93 -12.60
C GLU A 28 -8.07 -7.35 -12.85
N ARG A 29 -8.04 -7.75 -14.13
CA ARG A 29 -7.41 -9.00 -14.55
C ARG A 29 -5.93 -8.77 -14.82
N ILE A 30 -5.08 -9.46 -14.08
CA ILE A 30 -3.64 -9.49 -14.35
C ILE A 30 -3.39 -10.49 -15.49
N ALA A 31 -2.96 -10.02 -16.65
CA ALA A 31 -2.68 -10.88 -17.80
C ALA A 31 -1.30 -11.56 -17.70
N ARG A 32 -0.29 -10.84 -17.21
CA ARG A 32 1.09 -11.33 -17.10
C ARG A 32 1.78 -10.77 -15.87
N ALA A 33 2.64 -11.56 -15.24
CA ALA A 33 3.47 -11.18 -14.11
C ALA A 33 4.92 -11.61 -14.28
N TRP A 34 5.84 -10.83 -13.75
CA TRP A 34 7.23 -11.21 -13.53
C TRP A 34 7.49 -11.31 -12.04
N THR A 35 8.03 -12.43 -11.60
CA THR A 35 8.36 -12.65 -10.19
C THR A 35 9.77 -13.22 -10.05
N ASP A 36 10.27 -13.22 -8.81
CA ASP A 36 11.40 -14.06 -8.45
C ASP A 36 10.99 -15.54 -8.40
N ASN A 37 11.96 -16.43 -8.18
CA ASN A 37 11.75 -17.88 -8.17
C ASN A 37 11.18 -18.38 -6.82
N SER A 38 10.46 -17.56 -6.06
CA SER A 38 9.89 -18.04 -4.80
C SER A 38 8.68 -18.96 -5.02
N PRO A 39 8.66 -20.14 -4.38
CA PRO A 39 7.63 -21.16 -4.62
C PRO A 39 6.21 -20.65 -4.35
N GLU A 40 6.03 -19.80 -3.33
CA GLU A 40 4.75 -19.23 -2.97
C GLU A 40 4.21 -18.27 -4.04
N LEU A 41 5.08 -17.50 -4.72
CA LEU A 41 4.68 -16.64 -5.83
C LEU A 41 4.32 -17.46 -7.06
N ILE A 42 5.13 -18.46 -7.40
CA ILE A 42 4.84 -19.38 -8.52
C ILE A 42 3.48 -20.05 -8.33
N ALA A 43 3.24 -20.65 -7.16
CA ALA A 43 1.98 -21.31 -6.85
C ALA A 43 0.79 -20.33 -6.90
N THR A 44 0.98 -19.09 -6.43
CA THR A 44 -0.05 -18.03 -6.48
C THR A 44 -0.40 -17.66 -7.92
N MET A 45 0.59 -17.46 -8.80
CA MET A 45 0.35 -17.09 -10.20
C MET A 45 -0.36 -18.21 -10.96
N ILE A 46 0.05 -19.46 -10.75
CA ILE A 46 -0.62 -20.64 -11.33
C ILE A 46 -2.08 -20.71 -10.88
N ALA A 47 -2.34 -20.60 -9.58
CA ALA A 47 -3.69 -20.65 -9.03
C ALA A 47 -4.58 -19.48 -9.51
N ALA A 48 -4.00 -18.33 -9.78
CA ALA A 48 -4.70 -17.15 -10.32
C ALA A 48 -4.87 -17.18 -11.84
N GLY A 49 -4.31 -18.14 -12.55
CA GLY A 49 -4.36 -18.23 -14.02
C GLY A 49 -3.60 -17.08 -14.71
N VAL A 50 -2.59 -16.53 -14.05
CA VAL A 50 -1.76 -15.44 -14.57
C VAL A 50 -0.60 -16.03 -15.38
N VAL A 51 -0.37 -15.54 -16.60
CA VAL A 51 0.83 -15.87 -17.38
C VAL A 51 2.05 -15.34 -16.63
N HIS A 52 2.96 -16.24 -16.31
CA HIS A 52 4.01 -15.95 -15.35
C HIS A 52 5.38 -16.22 -15.95
N ASP A 53 6.21 -15.21 -15.94
CA ASP A 53 7.61 -15.28 -16.33
C ASP A 53 8.50 -15.15 -15.09
N LEU A 54 9.51 -16.01 -15.01
CA LEU A 54 10.49 -15.98 -13.92
C LEU A 54 11.63 -15.03 -14.26
N ALA A 55 12.10 -14.28 -13.28
CA ALA A 55 13.33 -13.53 -13.42
C ALA A 55 14.50 -14.50 -13.67
N THR A 56 15.24 -14.29 -14.76
CA THR A 56 16.39 -15.13 -15.10
C THR A 56 17.49 -14.98 -14.07
N GLN A 57 17.87 -16.08 -13.43
CA GLN A 57 18.99 -16.07 -12.49
C GLN A 57 20.26 -15.54 -13.17
N GLY A 58 20.93 -14.59 -12.53
CA GLY A 58 22.17 -14.01 -13.02
C GLY A 58 22.01 -12.88 -14.05
N GLN A 59 20.79 -12.46 -14.38
CA GLN A 59 20.55 -11.27 -15.19
C GLN A 59 19.98 -10.11 -14.33
N PRO A 60 20.83 -9.16 -13.84
CA PRO A 60 20.41 -8.06 -12.97
C PRO A 60 19.36 -7.13 -13.61
N GLN A 61 19.26 -7.14 -14.93
CA GLN A 61 18.35 -6.26 -15.67
C GLN A 61 16.86 -6.66 -15.50
N SER A 62 16.56 -7.93 -15.29
CA SER A 62 15.18 -8.43 -15.17
C SER A 62 14.53 -8.12 -13.83
N SER A 63 15.31 -8.05 -12.74
CA SER A 63 14.84 -7.75 -11.37
C SER A 63 15.16 -6.33 -10.91
N GLY A 64 16.08 -5.63 -11.58
CA GLY A 64 16.60 -4.35 -11.12
C GLY A 64 15.55 -3.24 -10.95
N ARG A 65 14.42 -3.30 -11.65
CA ARG A 65 13.30 -2.36 -11.45
C ARG A 65 12.55 -2.68 -10.16
N ALA A 66 12.24 -3.94 -9.92
CA ALA A 66 11.57 -4.40 -8.72
C ALA A 66 12.44 -4.16 -7.47
N GLU A 67 13.74 -4.50 -7.55
CA GLU A 67 14.70 -4.28 -6.47
C GLU A 67 14.82 -2.81 -6.08
N ARG A 68 14.92 -1.90 -7.06
CA ARG A 68 14.93 -0.45 -6.80
C ARG A 68 13.64 0.02 -6.15
N LEU A 69 12.49 -0.50 -6.57
CA LEU A 69 11.21 -0.16 -6.00
C LEU A 69 11.09 -0.64 -4.55
N VAL A 70 11.50 -1.87 -4.27
CA VAL A 70 11.54 -2.43 -2.91
C VAL A 70 12.44 -1.58 -2.01
N ARG A 71 13.67 -1.28 -2.46
CA ARG A 71 14.60 -0.41 -1.71
C ARG A 71 14.00 0.95 -1.42
N ARG A 72 13.47 1.64 -2.44
CA ARG A 72 12.82 2.94 -2.31
C ARG A 72 11.65 2.89 -1.31
N THR A 73 10.82 1.85 -1.37
CA THR A 73 9.69 1.66 -0.46
C THR A 73 10.17 1.48 0.98
N MET A 74 11.19 0.67 1.21
CA MET A 74 11.74 0.45 2.54
C MET A 74 12.40 1.70 3.13
N GLU A 75 13.15 2.44 2.32
CA GLU A 75 13.76 3.72 2.73
C GLU A 75 12.70 4.78 3.04
N GLY A 76 11.70 4.93 2.18
CA GLY A 76 10.59 5.85 2.39
C GLY A 76 9.77 5.51 3.63
N THR A 77 9.51 4.21 3.88
CA THR A 77 8.84 3.73 5.09
C THR A 77 9.60 4.14 6.35
N LYS A 78 10.91 3.94 6.38
CA LYS A 78 11.77 4.34 7.52
C LYS A 78 11.75 5.85 7.72
N THR A 79 11.82 6.62 6.64
CA THR A 79 11.77 8.08 6.68
C THR A 79 10.45 8.57 7.27
N LEU A 80 9.31 8.02 6.86
CA LEU A 80 8.00 8.38 7.42
C LEU A 80 7.92 8.06 8.92
N LEU A 81 8.41 6.90 9.35
CA LEU A 81 8.43 6.54 10.77
C LEU A 81 9.27 7.52 11.60
N LEU A 82 10.46 7.86 11.12
CA LEU A 82 11.35 8.82 11.78
C LEU A 82 10.71 10.21 11.85
N GLN A 83 10.12 10.68 10.76
CA GLN A 83 9.45 11.97 10.69
C GLN A 83 8.24 12.05 11.62
N ALA A 84 7.47 10.97 11.72
CA ALA A 84 6.31 10.87 12.60
C ALA A 84 6.65 10.66 14.07
N GLY A 85 7.91 10.33 14.41
CA GLY A 85 8.30 9.95 15.77
C GLY A 85 7.63 8.66 16.26
N LEU A 86 7.14 7.82 15.34
CA LEU A 86 6.46 6.57 15.68
C LEU A 86 7.44 5.40 15.79
N PRO A 87 7.18 4.45 16.70
CA PRO A 87 8.01 3.27 16.85
C PRO A 87 7.95 2.36 15.63
N GLY A 88 9.01 1.56 15.44
CA GLY A 88 9.15 0.66 14.29
C GLY A 88 8.01 -0.32 14.09
N SER A 89 7.25 -0.66 15.13
CA SER A 89 6.05 -1.52 15.04
C SER A 89 4.96 -0.96 14.11
N PHE A 90 4.98 0.35 13.82
CA PHE A 90 4.05 0.99 12.89
C PHE A 90 4.48 0.89 11.42
N TRP A 91 5.57 0.15 11.11
CA TRP A 91 6.08 0.01 9.75
C TRP A 91 5.03 -0.47 8.71
N PRO A 92 4.04 -1.34 9.05
CA PRO A 92 3.04 -1.77 8.07
C PRO A 92 2.17 -0.61 7.58
N TYR A 93 1.80 0.28 8.48
CA TYR A 93 1.00 1.48 8.16
C TYR A 93 1.84 2.51 7.41
N ALA A 94 3.09 2.74 7.85
CA ALA A 94 4.00 3.67 7.19
C ALA A 94 4.32 3.23 5.75
N MET A 95 4.47 1.93 5.50
CA MET A 95 4.68 1.39 4.15
C MET A 95 3.48 1.67 3.24
N LYS A 96 2.27 1.40 3.72
CA LYS A 96 1.03 1.72 2.98
C LYS A 96 0.89 3.21 2.72
N ALA A 97 1.11 4.04 3.71
CA ALA A 97 1.05 5.49 3.58
C ALA A 97 2.09 6.02 2.57
N TYR A 98 3.30 5.46 2.58
CA TYR A 98 4.34 5.81 1.61
C TYR A 98 3.93 5.45 0.18
N CYS A 99 3.47 4.21 -0.05
CA CYS A 99 3.02 3.78 -1.37
C CYS A 99 1.86 4.66 -1.87
N PHE A 100 0.90 4.95 -1.00
CA PHE A 100 -0.22 5.81 -1.32
C PHE A 100 0.24 7.23 -1.72
N ALA A 101 1.08 7.86 -0.91
CA ALA A 101 1.60 9.20 -1.19
C ALA A 101 2.32 9.26 -2.55
N GLN A 102 3.16 8.26 -2.85
CA GLN A 102 3.88 8.19 -4.11
C GLN A 102 2.96 7.95 -5.33
N ASN A 103 1.87 7.20 -5.14
CA ASN A 103 0.90 6.96 -6.21
C ASN A 103 0.02 8.17 -6.50
N THR A 104 -0.26 9.00 -5.49
CA THR A 104 -1.13 10.18 -5.61
C THR A 104 -0.36 11.46 -5.94
N GLU A 105 0.97 11.45 -5.81
CA GLU A 105 1.82 12.56 -6.20
C GLU A 105 1.70 12.85 -7.69
N VAL A 106 1.41 14.11 -8.04
CA VAL A 106 1.33 14.57 -9.42
C VAL A 106 2.71 15.04 -9.89
N ILE A 107 3.28 14.33 -10.87
CA ILE A 107 4.57 14.63 -11.47
C ILE A 107 4.34 14.84 -12.97
N ASP A 108 4.84 15.96 -13.50
CA ASP A 108 4.68 16.31 -14.92
C ASP A 108 3.21 16.31 -15.38
N GLY A 109 2.31 16.76 -14.49
CA GLY A 109 0.87 16.87 -14.78
C GLY A 109 0.08 15.58 -14.65
N ASP A 110 0.68 14.49 -14.18
CA ASP A 110 -0.02 13.22 -14.03
C ASP A 110 0.43 12.44 -12.76
N SER A 111 -0.38 11.48 -12.34
CA SER A 111 -0.10 10.63 -11.19
C SER A 111 -0.26 9.14 -11.53
N ALA A 112 0.44 8.29 -10.80
CA ALA A 112 0.27 6.84 -10.95
C ALA A 112 -1.15 6.39 -10.58
N TRP A 113 -1.78 7.10 -9.66
CA TRP A 113 -3.18 6.94 -9.28
C TRP A 113 -4.11 7.17 -10.48
N HIS A 114 -4.02 8.33 -11.13
CA HIS A 114 -4.83 8.65 -12.30
C HIS A 114 -4.61 7.64 -13.43
N LYS A 115 -3.35 7.32 -13.74
CA LYS A 115 -2.99 6.33 -14.78
C LYS A 115 -3.56 4.93 -14.55
N ARG A 116 -3.83 4.57 -13.31
CA ARG A 116 -4.40 3.28 -12.96
C ARG A 116 -5.92 3.30 -12.98
N HIS A 117 -6.53 4.31 -12.34
CA HIS A 117 -7.96 4.31 -12.05
C HIS A 117 -8.78 5.07 -13.09
N GLU A 118 -8.15 5.91 -13.91
CA GLU A 118 -8.81 6.73 -14.97
C GLU A 118 -9.97 7.60 -14.45
N GLN A 119 -9.97 7.89 -13.15
CA GLN A 119 -11.03 8.66 -12.46
C GLN A 119 -10.56 10.05 -12.02
N GLY A 120 -9.47 10.55 -12.61
CA GLY A 120 -8.82 11.79 -12.19
C GLY A 120 -7.75 11.55 -11.13
N HIS A 121 -7.16 12.65 -10.66
CA HIS A 121 -6.21 12.61 -9.55
C HIS A 121 -6.94 12.38 -8.23
N PHE A 122 -6.21 11.92 -7.22
CA PHE A 122 -6.75 11.83 -5.87
C PHE A 122 -7.13 13.22 -5.37
N ASP A 123 -8.39 13.40 -4.97
CA ASP A 123 -8.98 14.68 -4.53
C ASP A 123 -9.28 14.72 -3.03
N GLY A 124 -8.94 13.67 -2.31
CA GLY A 124 -9.09 13.61 -0.86
C GLY A 124 -8.09 14.50 -0.12
N PRO A 125 -8.30 14.73 1.19
CA PRO A 125 -7.42 15.56 2.00
C PRO A 125 -6.01 14.96 2.07
N ALA A 126 -4.97 15.78 1.86
CA ALA A 126 -3.57 15.38 2.01
C ALA A 126 -3.15 15.46 3.49
N ILE A 127 -3.41 14.40 4.24
CA ILE A 127 -3.08 14.31 5.66
C ILE A 127 -1.73 13.60 5.85
N PRO A 128 -0.73 14.23 6.50
CA PRO A 128 0.57 13.60 6.73
C PRO A 128 0.48 12.39 7.65
N PHE A 129 1.23 11.33 7.34
CA PHE A 129 1.35 10.16 8.21
C PHE A 129 1.91 10.55 9.58
N GLY A 130 1.29 10.06 10.64
CA GLY A 130 1.72 10.29 12.02
C GLY A 130 1.27 11.63 12.61
N CYS A 131 0.54 12.48 11.87
CA CYS A 131 0.04 13.72 12.45
C CYS A 131 -1.10 13.46 13.45
N LEU A 132 -1.20 14.34 14.43
CA LEU A 132 -2.32 14.37 15.37
C LEU A 132 -3.58 14.84 14.63
N VAL A 133 -4.67 14.12 14.82
CA VAL A 133 -5.98 14.44 14.27
C VAL A 133 -7.06 14.27 15.31
N ASP A 134 -8.10 15.10 15.24
CA ASP A 134 -9.32 14.87 15.99
C ASP A 134 -10.33 14.14 15.11
N PHE A 135 -10.75 12.95 15.54
CA PHE A 135 -11.72 12.16 14.78
C PHE A 135 -13.01 11.95 15.59
N LYS A 136 -14.12 11.86 14.85
CA LYS A 136 -15.42 11.52 15.45
C LYS A 136 -15.54 10.00 15.50
N PRO A 137 -15.50 9.39 16.70
CA PRO A 137 -15.64 7.94 16.82
C PRO A 137 -17.05 7.51 16.46
N GLN A 138 -17.17 6.31 15.88
CA GLN A 138 -18.44 5.70 15.50
C GLN A 138 -18.73 4.46 16.35
N ASN A 139 -20.01 4.12 16.53
CA ASN A 139 -20.48 2.91 17.20
C ASN A 139 -19.93 2.74 18.64
N ASP A 140 -19.29 1.63 18.92
CA ASP A 140 -18.80 1.28 20.27
C ASP A 140 -17.74 2.24 20.80
N ASP A 141 -16.99 2.89 19.93
CA ASP A 141 -16.00 3.90 20.31
C ASP A 141 -16.65 5.23 20.71
N ALA A 142 -17.93 5.43 20.42
CA ALA A 142 -18.69 6.61 20.89
C ALA A 142 -18.76 6.68 22.43
N LYS A 143 -18.52 5.58 23.13
CA LYS A 143 -18.37 5.54 24.60
C LYS A 143 -17.19 6.35 25.12
N LEU A 144 -16.24 6.69 24.24
CA LEU A 144 -15.11 7.58 24.56
C LEU A 144 -15.54 9.05 24.72
N ILE A 145 -16.76 9.40 24.23
CA ILE A 145 -17.30 10.75 24.33
C ILE A 145 -18.17 10.85 25.58
N THR A 146 -17.78 11.73 26.49
CA THR A 146 -18.57 12.04 27.67
C THR A 146 -19.49 13.22 27.40
N LYS A 147 -20.75 13.16 27.86
CA LYS A 147 -21.74 14.25 27.71
C LYS A 147 -21.16 15.58 28.20
N GLY A 148 -21.12 16.57 27.31
CA GLY A 148 -20.58 17.90 27.60
C GLY A 148 -19.14 18.12 27.12
N ASN A 149 -18.45 17.07 26.63
CA ASN A 149 -17.15 17.18 25.98
C ASN A 149 -17.31 17.32 24.44
N PRO A 150 -16.25 17.71 23.72
CA PRO A 150 -16.24 17.69 22.26
C PRO A 150 -16.63 16.31 21.70
N ASP A 151 -17.33 16.28 20.57
CA ASP A 151 -17.75 15.06 19.87
C ASP A 151 -16.60 14.36 19.13
N THR A 152 -15.37 14.75 19.40
CA THR A 152 -14.15 14.22 18.80
C THR A 152 -13.17 13.74 19.86
N VAL A 153 -12.33 12.79 19.49
CA VAL A 153 -11.22 12.31 20.33
C VAL A 153 -9.91 12.45 19.54
N PRO A 154 -8.80 12.76 20.22
CA PRO A 154 -7.51 12.85 19.57
C PRO A 154 -7.03 11.47 19.12
N GLY A 155 -6.39 11.42 17.96
CA GLY A 155 -5.79 10.22 17.41
C GLY A 155 -4.59 10.54 16.51
N VAL A 156 -3.95 9.51 16.02
CA VAL A 156 -2.83 9.62 15.08
C VAL A 156 -3.26 9.11 13.72
N PHE A 157 -3.07 9.91 12.68
CA PHE A 157 -3.39 9.52 11.32
C PHE A 157 -2.37 8.50 10.79
N LEU A 158 -2.83 7.30 10.46
CA LEU A 158 -2.00 6.19 9.97
C LEU A 158 -2.18 5.89 8.47
N GLY A 159 -3.00 6.67 7.78
CA GLY A 159 -3.24 6.49 6.35
C GLY A 159 -4.70 6.24 6.00
N TYR A 160 -4.95 6.05 4.72
CA TYR A 160 -6.28 5.81 4.16
C TYR A 160 -6.58 4.32 4.11
N LYS A 161 -7.82 3.95 4.39
CA LYS A 161 -8.30 2.58 4.19
C LYS A 161 -8.74 2.42 2.74
N LEU A 162 -7.89 1.80 1.93
CA LEU A 162 -8.20 1.53 0.53
C LEU A 162 -8.95 0.21 0.37
N LEU A 163 -9.86 0.17 -0.58
CA LEU A 163 -10.51 -1.05 -1.07
C LEU A 163 -9.53 -1.86 -1.95
N PRO A 164 -9.83 -3.16 -2.23
CA PRO A 164 -9.06 -3.93 -3.20
C PRO A 164 -8.95 -3.20 -4.55
N GLY A 165 -7.77 -3.26 -5.18
CA GLY A 165 -7.43 -2.47 -6.35
C GLY A 165 -6.89 -1.08 -6.04
N GLY A 166 -6.83 -0.70 -4.75
CA GLY A 166 -6.34 0.60 -4.30
C GLY A 166 -7.36 1.73 -4.44
N LEU A 167 -8.63 1.42 -4.52
CA LEU A 167 -9.72 2.42 -4.59
C LEU A 167 -9.98 3.05 -3.21
N TRP A 168 -10.39 4.31 -3.21
CA TRP A 168 -10.73 5.11 -2.02
C TRP A 168 -12.19 5.56 -2.08
#